data_a33d76ca6ef65d68269e666106ebb3b0
#
_entry.id   a33d76ca6ef65d68269e666106ebb3b0
#
_cell.length_a   1.000
_cell.length_b   1.000
_cell.length_c   1.000
_cell.angle_alpha   90.00
_cell.angle_beta   90.00
_cell.angle_gamma   90.00
#
_symmetry.space_group_name_H-M   'P 1'
#
loop_
_entity.id
_entity.type
_entity.pdbx_description
1 polymer ?
#
loop_
_entity_poly.entity_id
_entity_poly.type
_entity_poly.pdbx_seq_one_letter_code
_entity_poly.pdbx_strand_id
1 'polypeptide(L)'
;ITEDFATGILIEKKQFVSLATDEPLASGLSPQNLKDLIQQRIRWARGVLSLRHKMKVVFSPELSLSQRMNYWASMWYWYAPIKRMIYVMAPILYAFFDFMVFRCTLPQVIVFWLPMYIAGNISLRQLSHNIRDSKWSNIYESLIFPFMLLPVLFEIAGMSLKKFKVTGKDGSRNEKGQNTIYTVPFLILIGMSVVGIIKCILIMLESGSFGPIVVIFWLVYNLYLLVLALFFVDGRSSCRRSERVRVQVPCHVRYRGEEMEGFAVDASEEGFAIRLKQPCYFDRDEKVEILVDSQEYHVDVFATVVYVKQEQAEWQYSFHITDLNGTYEELLTLLYDRVPTVPTE
;
A
#
# COMPACT_ATOMS: atom_id res chain seq x y z
N ILE A 1 13.71 6.11 15.88
CA ILE A 1 13.17 6.02 14.50
C ILE A 1 11.95 5.11 14.46
N THR A 2 11.89 4.07 15.25
CA THR A 2 10.77 3.15 15.47
C THR A 2 10.61 2.97 16.97
N GLU A 3 10.24 4.07 17.60
CA GLU A 3 10.09 4.16 19.06
C GLU A 3 9.01 3.22 19.58
N ASP A 4 7.92 3.05 18.83
CA ASP A 4 6.84 2.12 19.09
C ASP A 4 7.34 0.67 19.20
N PHE A 5 8.10 0.21 18.21
CA PHE A 5 8.68 -1.14 18.20
C PHE A 5 9.70 -1.34 19.33
N ALA A 6 10.55 -0.34 19.59
CA ALA A 6 11.53 -0.37 20.66
C ALA A 6 10.85 -0.37 22.05
N THR A 7 9.83 0.47 22.21
CA THR A 7 9.06 0.57 23.46
C THR A 7 8.33 -0.75 23.75
N GLY A 8 7.71 -1.37 22.76
CA GLY A 8 7.09 -2.70 22.90
C GLY A 8 8.07 -3.74 23.42
N ILE A 9 9.27 -3.84 22.85
CA ILE A 9 10.31 -4.77 23.32
C ILE A 9 10.70 -4.47 24.79
N LEU A 10 10.88 -3.20 25.14
CA LEU A 10 11.30 -2.81 26.49
C LEU A 10 10.22 -3.09 27.55
N ILE A 11 8.94 -2.86 27.21
CA ILE A 11 7.79 -3.15 28.08
C ILE A 11 7.70 -4.66 28.33
N GLU A 12 7.79 -5.47 27.27
CA GLU A 12 7.72 -6.92 27.40
C GLU A 12 8.93 -7.53 28.12
N LYS A 13 10.13 -6.94 27.97
CA LYS A 13 11.29 -7.32 28.79
C LYS A 13 11.09 -7.08 30.29
N LYS A 14 10.22 -6.12 30.65
CA LYS A 14 9.82 -5.87 32.04
C LYS A 14 8.65 -6.74 32.49
N GLN A 15 8.31 -7.78 31.72
CA GLN A 15 7.23 -8.75 32.01
C GLN A 15 5.81 -8.15 31.92
N PHE A 16 5.62 -7.01 31.26
CA PHE A 16 4.31 -6.55 30.89
C PHE A 16 3.83 -7.24 29.61
N VAL A 17 2.53 -7.32 29.43
CA VAL A 17 1.90 -7.90 28.25
C VAL A 17 1.38 -6.78 27.36
N SER A 18 1.76 -6.82 26.08
CA SER A 18 1.20 -5.93 25.07
C SER A 18 -0.03 -6.58 24.43
N LEU A 19 -1.15 -5.86 24.42
CA LEU A 19 -2.39 -6.30 23.80
C LEU A 19 -2.74 -5.34 22.66
N ALA A 20 -3.17 -5.91 21.54
CA ALA A 20 -3.77 -5.16 20.43
C ALA A 20 -5.30 -5.28 20.54
N THR A 21 -6.01 -4.17 20.31
CA THR A 21 -7.47 -4.16 20.18
C THR A 21 -7.85 -4.05 18.72
N ASP A 22 -8.98 -4.61 18.35
CA ASP A 22 -9.53 -4.48 16.98
C ASP A 22 -10.23 -3.14 16.77
N GLU A 23 -10.35 -2.34 17.85
CA GLU A 23 -10.98 -1.02 17.81
C GLU A 23 -10.05 0.01 17.18
N PRO A 24 -10.46 0.69 16.09
CA PRO A 24 -9.65 1.71 15.46
C PRO A 24 -9.67 3.01 16.28
N LEU A 25 -8.65 3.20 17.12
CA LEU A 25 -8.55 4.36 18.03
C LEU A 25 -7.87 5.57 17.39
N ALA A 26 -7.26 5.41 16.22
CA ALA A 26 -6.57 6.50 15.53
C ALA A 26 -6.56 6.30 14.02
N SER A 27 -6.71 7.39 13.29
CA SER A 27 -6.56 7.43 11.84
C SER A 27 -5.43 8.38 11.44
N GLY A 28 -4.87 8.19 10.25
CA GLY A 28 -3.80 9.04 9.75
C GLY A 28 -3.62 8.91 8.25
N LEU A 29 -3.05 9.95 7.63
CA LEU A 29 -2.79 9.96 6.20
C LEU A 29 -1.69 8.96 5.84
N SER A 30 -1.99 8.09 4.87
CA SER A 30 -1.00 7.25 4.22
C SER A 30 -0.18 8.05 3.21
N PRO A 31 1.04 7.59 2.82
CA PRO A 31 1.83 8.24 1.79
C PRO A 31 1.04 8.34 0.48
N GLN A 32 0.90 9.55 -0.05
CA GLN A 32 0.12 9.82 -1.26
C GLN A 32 0.90 9.61 -2.56
N ASN A 33 2.23 9.53 -2.48
CA ASN A 33 3.11 9.35 -3.63
C ASN A 33 4.17 8.26 -3.36
N LEU A 34 4.74 7.73 -4.45
CA LEU A 34 5.74 6.65 -4.38
C LEU A 34 7.00 7.06 -3.62
N LYS A 35 7.45 8.30 -3.78
CA LYS A 35 8.65 8.83 -3.10
C LYS A 35 8.48 8.79 -1.59
N ASP A 36 7.35 9.27 -1.09
CA ASP A 36 7.06 9.30 0.35
C ASP A 36 6.86 7.89 0.91
N LEU A 37 6.22 7.01 0.14
CA LEU A 37 6.11 5.59 0.48
C LEU A 37 7.50 4.96 0.64
N ILE A 38 8.39 5.14 -0.33
CA ILE A 38 9.76 4.59 -0.28
C ILE A 38 10.52 5.16 0.93
N GLN A 39 10.45 6.48 1.16
CA GLN A 39 11.11 7.12 2.30
C GLN A 39 10.59 6.57 3.64
N GLN A 40 9.27 6.41 3.78
CA GLN A 40 8.65 5.84 4.97
C GLN A 40 9.15 4.40 5.21
N ARG A 41 9.17 3.57 4.16
CA ARG A 41 9.61 2.16 4.26
C ARG A 41 11.10 2.03 4.57
N ILE A 42 11.96 2.85 3.97
CA ILE A 42 13.38 2.91 4.30
C ILE A 42 13.57 3.28 5.78
N ARG A 43 12.82 4.28 6.26
CA ARG A 43 12.86 4.71 7.66
C ARG A 43 12.51 3.55 8.61
N TRP A 44 11.42 2.86 8.34
CA TRP A 44 10.99 1.73 9.17
C TRP A 44 11.98 0.56 9.13
N ALA A 45 12.45 0.19 7.93
CA ALA A 45 13.45 -0.87 7.78
C ALA A 45 14.71 -0.58 8.60
N ARG A 46 15.27 0.62 8.45
CA ARG A 46 16.46 1.04 9.19
C ARG A 46 16.22 1.08 10.69
N GLY A 47 15.08 1.61 11.12
CA GLY A 47 14.72 1.63 12.53
C GLY A 47 14.69 0.24 13.15
N VAL A 48 13.95 -0.69 12.55
CA VAL A 48 13.82 -2.06 13.05
C VAL A 48 15.13 -2.84 12.97
N LEU A 49 15.87 -2.73 11.86
CA LEU A 49 17.14 -3.42 11.69
C LEU A 49 18.22 -2.92 12.66
N SER A 50 18.24 -1.61 12.98
CA SER A 50 19.17 -1.05 13.96
C SER A 50 18.96 -1.64 15.38
N LEU A 51 17.72 -2.00 15.71
CA LEU A 51 17.37 -2.58 17.01
C LEU A 51 17.87 -4.03 17.16
N ARG A 52 18.12 -4.74 16.07
CA ARG A 52 18.66 -6.11 16.11
C ARG A 52 19.93 -6.21 16.95
N HIS A 53 20.85 -5.29 16.75
CA HIS A 53 22.12 -5.25 17.48
C HIS A 53 21.98 -4.69 18.90
N LYS A 54 21.12 -3.67 19.07
CA LYS A 54 20.95 -2.97 20.34
C LYS A 54 20.16 -3.79 21.37
N MET A 55 19.08 -4.43 20.93
CA MET A 55 18.13 -5.09 21.84
C MET A 55 18.43 -6.59 22.05
N LYS A 56 19.21 -7.21 21.16
CA LYS A 56 19.60 -8.64 21.20
C LYS A 56 18.41 -9.57 21.49
N VAL A 57 17.27 -9.30 20.86
CA VAL A 57 15.95 -9.87 21.19
C VAL A 57 15.96 -11.40 21.20
N VAL A 58 16.65 -12.02 20.23
CA VAL A 58 16.72 -13.48 20.07
C VAL A 58 17.37 -14.15 21.28
N PHE A 59 18.31 -13.46 21.93
CA PHE A 59 19.08 -13.99 23.07
C PHE A 59 18.65 -13.38 24.42
N SER A 60 17.55 -12.65 24.45
CA SER A 60 17.06 -11.98 25.66
C SER A 60 16.38 -12.98 26.58
N PRO A 61 16.91 -13.26 27.79
CA PRO A 61 16.30 -14.22 28.70
C PRO A 61 14.98 -13.69 29.31
N GLU A 62 14.76 -12.38 29.27
CA GLU A 62 13.56 -11.72 29.79
C GLU A 62 12.33 -11.97 28.93
N LEU A 63 12.52 -12.37 27.65
CA LEU A 63 11.43 -12.64 26.71
C LEU A 63 11.15 -14.14 26.62
N SER A 64 9.90 -14.53 26.52
CA SER A 64 9.47 -15.89 26.22
C SER A 64 9.94 -16.31 24.82
N LEU A 65 10.02 -17.61 24.55
CA LEU A 65 10.40 -18.12 23.23
C LEU A 65 9.47 -17.59 22.13
N SER A 66 8.17 -17.57 22.38
CA SER A 66 7.17 -17.06 21.44
C SER A 66 7.41 -15.57 21.09
N GLN A 67 7.67 -14.73 22.10
CA GLN A 67 8.00 -13.32 21.89
C GLN A 67 9.29 -13.14 21.08
N ARG A 68 10.35 -13.91 21.40
CA ARG A 68 11.61 -13.86 20.63
C ARG A 68 11.39 -14.23 19.17
N MET A 69 10.63 -15.29 18.90
CA MET A 69 10.31 -15.72 17.54
C MET A 69 9.49 -14.67 16.79
N ASN A 70 8.51 -14.07 17.45
CA ASN A 70 7.67 -13.04 16.85
C ASN A 70 8.49 -11.79 16.48
N TYR A 71 9.30 -11.28 17.39
CA TYR A 71 10.20 -10.16 17.11
C TYR A 71 11.23 -10.48 16.03
N TRP A 72 11.78 -11.70 16.06
CA TRP A 72 12.70 -12.15 15.01
C TRP A 72 12.03 -12.19 13.64
N ALA A 73 10.81 -12.74 13.54
CA ALA A 73 10.04 -12.76 12.31
C ALA A 73 9.72 -11.34 11.80
N SER A 74 9.36 -10.43 12.71
CA SER A 74 9.11 -9.02 12.39
C SER A 74 10.36 -8.32 11.85
N MET A 75 11.53 -8.60 12.44
CA MET A 75 12.81 -8.09 11.94
C MET A 75 13.20 -8.74 10.61
N TRP A 76 12.94 -10.05 10.44
CA TRP A 76 13.23 -10.81 9.22
C TRP A 76 12.45 -10.29 8.00
N TYR A 77 11.26 -9.79 8.20
CA TYR A 77 10.47 -9.16 7.14
C TYR A 77 11.26 -8.09 6.37
N TRP A 78 12.10 -7.31 7.05
CA TRP A 78 12.87 -6.21 6.43
C TRP A 78 14.04 -6.68 5.56
N TYR A 79 14.34 -7.99 5.52
CA TYR A 79 15.27 -8.58 4.56
C TYR A 79 14.58 -8.92 3.21
N ALA A 80 13.28 -8.69 3.08
CA ALA A 80 12.53 -8.94 1.84
C ALA A 80 13.17 -8.32 0.58
N PRO A 81 13.76 -7.11 0.58
CA PRO A 81 14.43 -6.56 -0.59
C PRO A 81 15.60 -7.41 -1.09
N ILE A 82 16.38 -8.01 -0.18
CA ILE A 82 17.50 -8.89 -0.53
C ILE A 82 16.97 -10.19 -1.13
N LYS A 83 15.99 -10.80 -0.48
CA LYS A 83 15.30 -11.99 -0.99
C LYS A 83 14.75 -11.75 -2.40
N ARG A 84 14.04 -10.64 -2.60
CA ARG A 84 13.46 -10.29 -3.91
C ARG A 84 14.53 -10.06 -4.96
N MET A 85 15.63 -9.41 -4.62
CA MET A 85 16.77 -9.22 -5.52
C MET A 85 17.32 -10.56 -5.98
N ILE A 86 17.51 -11.54 -5.08
CA ILE A 86 17.98 -12.88 -5.43
C ILE A 86 17.00 -13.56 -6.40
N TYR A 87 15.69 -13.53 -6.11
CA TYR A 87 14.67 -14.13 -6.97
C TYR A 87 14.62 -13.54 -8.37
N VAL A 88 14.83 -12.22 -8.50
CA VAL A 88 14.83 -11.55 -9.82
C VAL A 88 16.15 -11.78 -10.55
N MET A 89 17.29 -11.66 -9.86
CA MET A 89 18.60 -11.73 -10.49
C MET A 89 19.07 -13.15 -10.80
N ALA A 90 18.70 -14.15 -10.00
CA ALA A 90 19.16 -15.53 -10.20
C ALA A 90 18.86 -16.07 -11.60
N PRO A 91 17.64 -16.01 -12.14
CA PRO A 91 17.35 -16.46 -13.50
C PRO A 91 17.98 -15.57 -14.58
N ILE A 92 18.16 -14.27 -14.32
CA ILE A 92 18.87 -13.36 -15.22
C ILE A 92 20.35 -13.73 -15.30
N LEU A 93 21.02 -13.95 -14.16
CA LEU A 93 22.43 -14.35 -14.10
C LEU A 93 22.68 -15.66 -14.83
N TYR A 94 21.78 -16.63 -14.70
CA TYR A 94 21.86 -17.86 -15.47
C TYR A 94 21.75 -17.58 -16.98
N ALA A 95 20.72 -16.82 -17.41
CA ALA A 95 20.50 -16.56 -18.82
C ALA A 95 21.67 -15.83 -19.50
N PHE A 96 22.35 -14.91 -18.80
CA PHE A 96 23.44 -14.13 -19.37
C PHE A 96 24.83 -14.73 -19.23
N PHE A 97 25.09 -15.35 -18.07
CA PHE A 97 26.44 -15.76 -17.64
C PHE A 97 26.55 -17.26 -17.36
N ASP A 98 25.50 -18.04 -17.57
CA ASP A 98 25.41 -19.47 -17.18
C ASP A 98 25.70 -19.71 -15.69
N PHE A 99 25.51 -18.68 -14.86
CA PHE A 99 25.73 -18.74 -13.42
C PHE A 99 24.52 -19.37 -12.75
N MET A 100 24.66 -20.64 -12.37
CA MET A 100 23.58 -21.42 -11.80
C MET A 100 23.55 -21.26 -10.28
N VAL A 101 22.58 -20.45 -9.79
CA VAL A 101 22.36 -20.23 -8.33
C VAL A 101 21.75 -21.48 -7.67
N PHE A 102 20.80 -22.13 -8.37
CA PHE A 102 20.14 -23.36 -7.91
C PHE A 102 20.05 -24.35 -9.07
N ARG A 103 20.36 -25.61 -8.77
CA ARG A 103 20.14 -26.73 -9.70
C ARG A 103 18.84 -27.43 -9.33
N CYS A 104 17.82 -27.26 -10.16
CA CYS A 104 16.54 -27.95 -9.98
C CYS A 104 15.91 -28.26 -11.35
N THR A 105 15.12 -29.31 -11.37
CA THR A 105 14.30 -29.69 -12.53
C THR A 105 12.88 -29.19 -12.37
N LEU A 106 12.12 -29.08 -13.46
CA LEU A 106 10.71 -28.67 -13.40
C LEU A 106 9.85 -29.57 -12.49
N PRO A 107 9.98 -30.91 -12.50
CA PRO A 107 9.27 -31.75 -11.53
C PRO A 107 9.60 -31.40 -10.07
N GLN A 108 10.86 -31.07 -9.76
CA GLN A 108 11.23 -30.66 -8.42
C GLN A 108 10.58 -29.33 -8.01
N VAL A 109 10.48 -28.38 -8.93
CA VAL A 109 9.74 -27.13 -8.68
C VAL A 109 8.27 -27.42 -8.37
N ILE A 110 7.64 -28.30 -9.17
CA ILE A 110 6.23 -28.65 -8.95
C ILE A 110 6.03 -29.37 -7.60
N VAL A 111 6.90 -30.31 -7.26
CA VAL A 111 6.73 -31.13 -6.05
C VAL A 111 7.06 -30.36 -4.76
N PHE A 112 8.07 -29.49 -4.78
CA PHE A 112 8.51 -28.80 -3.56
C PHE A 112 7.98 -27.38 -3.44
N TRP A 113 8.08 -26.59 -4.52
CA TRP A 113 7.71 -25.17 -4.45
C TRP A 113 6.20 -24.95 -4.54
N LEU A 114 5.49 -25.65 -5.44
CA LEU A 114 4.07 -25.41 -5.66
C LEU A 114 3.19 -25.70 -4.42
N PRO A 115 3.35 -26.83 -3.70
CA PRO A 115 2.60 -27.06 -2.46
C PRO A 115 2.91 -26.04 -1.37
N MET A 116 4.18 -25.64 -1.22
CA MET A 116 4.58 -24.60 -0.27
C MET A 116 3.96 -23.25 -0.63
N TYR A 117 3.92 -22.90 -1.92
CA TYR A 117 3.28 -21.68 -2.40
C TYR A 117 1.77 -21.67 -2.14
N ILE A 118 1.09 -22.78 -2.43
CA ILE A 118 -0.36 -22.92 -2.20
C ILE A 118 -0.65 -22.87 -0.69
N ALA A 119 0.06 -23.63 0.12
CA ALA A 119 -0.12 -23.65 1.57
C ALA A 119 0.13 -22.27 2.18
N GLY A 120 1.19 -21.59 1.74
CA GLY A 120 1.50 -20.22 2.18
C GLY A 120 0.38 -19.21 1.83
N ASN A 121 -0.22 -19.31 0.64
CA ASN A 121 -1.34 -18.47 0.24
C ASN A 121 -2.58 -18.73 1.09
N ILE A 122 -2.93 -19.99 1.31
CA ILE A 122 -4.08 -20.37 2.14
C ILE A 122 -3.87 -19.87 3.57
N SER A 123 -2.71 -20.14 4.16
CA SER A 123 -2.39 -19.69 5.53
C SER A 123 -2.43 -18.17 5.66
N LEU A 124 -1.87 -17.44 4.69
CA LEU A 124 -1.88 -15.97 4.71
C LEU A 124 -3.31 -15.43 4.69
N ARG A 125 -4.18 -15.99 3.83
CA ARG A 125 -5.58 -15.58 3.74
C ARG A 125 -6.34 -15.89 5.03
N GLN A 126 -6.19 -17.08 5.57
CA GLN A 126 -6.86 -17.50 6.80
C GLN A 126 -6.43 -16.64 8.00
N LEU A 127 -5.12 -16.46 8.21
CA LEU A 127 -4.58 -15.69 9.34
C LEU A 127 -4.87 -14.18 9.23
N SER A 128 -5.08 -13.67 8.03
CA SER A 128 -5.41 -12.26 7.81
C SER A 128 -6.91 -12.00 7.60
N HIS A 129 -7.78 -12.96 7.88
CA HIS A 129 -9.22 -12.84 7.64
C HIS A 129 -9.55 -12.36 6.21
N ASN A 130 -8.85 -12.90 5.20
CA ASN A 130 -8.92 -12.52 3.78
C ASN A 130 -8.50 -11.07 3.43
N ILE A 131 -7.92 -10.32 4.38
CA ILE A 131 -7.44 -8.96 4.11
C ILE A 131 -6.17 -8.96 3.25
N ARG A 132 -5.29 -9.96 3.44
CA ARG A 132 -4.01 -10.06 2.71
C ARG A 132 -4.06 -11.11 1.60
N ASP A 133 -3.49 -10.73 0.45
CA ASP A 133 -3.28 -11.62 -0.69
C ASP A 133 -1.80 -11.67 -1.05
N SER A 134 -1.25 -12.86 -1.29
CA SER A 134 0.15 -13.05 -1.70
C SER A 134 0.48 -12.37 -3.02
N LYS A 135 -0.47 -12.30 -3.96
CA LYS A 135 -0.27 -11.63 -5.24
C LYS A 135 0.08 -10.15 -5.01
N TRP A 136 -0.76 -9.45 -4.26
CA TRP A 136 -0.54 -8.04 -3.96
C TRP A 136 0.71 -7.81 -3.11
N SER A 137 0.99 -8.70 -2.17
CA SER A 137 2.23 -8.65 -1.38
C SER A 137 3.47 -8.80 -2.27
N ASN A 138 3.44 -9.74 -3.23
CA ASN A 138 4.55 -9.94 -4.18
C ASN A 138 4.74 -8.75 -5.13
N ILE A 139 3.65 -8.15 -5.62
CA ILE A 139 3.71 -6.94 -6.47
C ILE A 139 4.32 -5.79 -5.67
N TYR A 140 3.84 -5.59 -4.44
CA TYR A 140 4.33 -4.54 -3.55
C TYR A 140 5.81 -4.72 -3.20
N GLU A 141 6.26 -5.93 -2.83
CA GLU A 141 7.67 -6.23 -2.62
C GLU A 141 8.50 -5.97 -3.89
N SER A 142 7.96 -6.30 -5.08
CA SER A 142 8.62 -6.03 -6.36
C SER A 142 8.70 -4.54 -6.69
N LEU A 143 7.71 -3.74 -6.24
CA LEU A 143 7.72 -2.29 -6.40
C LEU A 143 8.81 -1.61 -5.57
N ILE A 144 8.98 -2.02 -4.31
CA ILE A 144 9.84 -1.30 -3.37
C ILE A 144 11.28 -1.81 -3.32
N PHE A 145 11.56 -3.09 -3.72
CA PHE A 145 12.89 -3.70 -3.51
C PHE A 145 14.06 -2.96 -4.17
N PRO A 146 13.94 -2.40 -5.40
CA PRO A 146 15.09 -1.74 -6.02
C PRO A 146 15.60 -0.54 -5.21
N PHE A 147 14.68 0.14 -4.55
CA PHE A 147 14.97 1.36 -3.78
C PHE A 147 15.36 1.06 -2.33
N MET A 148 14.90 -0.05 -1.78
CA MET A 148 15.18 -0.44 -0.40
C MET A 148 16.44 -1.28 -0.26
N LEU A 149 16.93 -1.91 -1.32
CA LEU A 149 18.05 -2.85 -1.27
C LEU A 149 19.30 -2.23 -0.66
N LEU A 150 19.78 -1.12 -1.22
CA LEU A 150 20.99 -0.45 -0.73
C LEU A 150 20.84 0.08 0.71
N PRO A 151 19.76 0.80 1.08
CA PRO A 151 19.54 1.22 2.47
C PRO A 151 19.53 0.06 3.47
N VAL A 152 18.94 -1.07 3.12
CA VAL A 152 18.89 -2.27 3.96
C VAL A 152 20.29 -2.90 4.09
N LEU A 153 21.03 -3.02 3.00
CA LEU A 153 22.41 -3.55 3.02
C LEU A 153 23.34 -2.67 3.87
N PHE A 154 23.25 -1.35 3.74
CA PHE A 154 24.05 -0.42 4.55
C PHE A 154 23.71 -0.53 6.04
N GLU A 155 22.43 -0.66 6.39
CA GLU A 155 22.05 -0.82 7.79
C GLU A 155 22.51 -2.15 8.37
N ILE A 156 22.46 -3.25 7.59
CA ILE A 156 23.00 -4.56 7.98
C ILE A 156 24.51 -4.52 8.20
N ALA A 157 25.22 -3.77 7.35
CA ALA A 157 26.67 -3.56 7.46
C ALA A 157 27.08 -2.59 8.60
N GLY A 158 26.10 -2.06 9.35
CA GLY A 158 26.36 -1.09 10.43
C GLY A 158 26.66 0.33 9.94
N MET A 159 26.54 0.60 8.63
CA MET A 159 26.76 1.93 8.03
C MET A 159 25.47 2.75 8.09
N SER A 160 25.05 3.12 9.30
CA SER A 160 23.80 3.89 9.47
C SER A 160 23.99 5.34 9.02
N LEU A 161 23.17 5.79 8.07
CA LEU A 161 23.15 7.18 7.64
C LEU A 161 22.56 8.07 8.76
N LYS A 162 23.33 9.01 9.27
CA LYS A 162 22.96 9.87 10.42
C LYS A 162 21.83 10.87 10.13
N LYS A 163 21.55 11.19 8.86
CA LYS A 163 20.52 12.18 8.50
C LYS A 163 19.14 11.54 8.40
N PHE A 164 18.23 12.04 9.21
CA PHE A 164 16.81 11.70 9.23
C PHE A 164 16.03 12.77 8.45
N LYS A 165 15.26 12.35 7.45
CA LYS A 165 14.31 13.21 6.74
C LYS A 165 12.89 12.75 7.06
N VAL A 166 12.12 13.62 7.69
CA VAL A 166 10.70 13.38 7.94
C VAL A 166 9.95 13.39 6.60
N THR A 167 9.01 12.47 6.44
CA THR A 167 8.11 12.47 5.29
C THR A 167 7.26 13.74 5.34
N GLY A 168 7.29 14.55 4.27
CA GLY A 168 6.40 15.72 4.17
C GLY A 168 4.94 15.25 4.19
N LYS A 169 4.11 15.90 4.98
CA LYS A 169 2.66 15.71 4.98
C LYS A 169 1.96 16.70 4.04
N ASP A 170 2.74 17.57 3.42
CA ASP A 170 2.22 18.51 2.45
C ASP A 170 1.78 17.73 1.21
N GLY A 171 0.51 17.74 0.92
CA GLY A 171 -0.12 17.05 -0.22
C GLY A 171 0.37 17.57 -1.59
N SER A 172 1.71 17.62 -1.77
CA SER A 172 2.30 18.00 -3.04
C SER A 172 1.93 16.94 -4.07
N ARG A 173 1.03 17.31 -4.96
CA ARG A 173 0.63 16.54 -6.13
C ARG A 173 1.86 15.96 -6.82
N ASN A 174 1.80 14.68 -7.17
CA ASN A 174 2.71 14.11 -8.15
C ASN A 174 2.55 14.88 -9.46
N GLU A 175 3.45 15.79 -9.75
CA GLU A 175 3.55 16.40 -11.06
C GLU A 175 3.91 15.30 -12.06
N LYS A 176 3.21 15.28 -13.21
CA LYS A 176 3.54 14.38 -14.32
C LYS A 176 5.04 14.50 -14.62
N GLY A 177 5.78 13.39 -14.51
CA GLY A 177 7.22 13.34 -14.76
C GLY A 177 8.12 13.14 -13.53
N GLN A 178 7.64 13.36 -12.31
CA GLN A 178 8.45 13.12 -11.10
C GLN A 178 8.79 11.62 -10.90
N ASN A 179 8.00 10.72 -11.47
CA ASN A 179 8.20 9.28 -11.30
C ASN A 179 9.12 8.65 -12.34
N THR A 180 9.57 9.39 -13.37
CA THR A 180 10.39 8.83 -14.46
C THR A 180 11.66 8.15 -13.95
N ILE A 181 12.32 8.72 -12.95
CA ILE A 181 13.54 8.12 -12.36
C ILE A 181 13.25 6.78 -11.66
N TYR A 182 12.03 6.61 -11.13
CA TYR A 182 11.62 5.37 -10.47
C TYR A 182 11.24 4.26 -11.46
N THR A 183 10.99 4.59 -12.73
CA THR A 183 10.69 3.58 -13.78
C THR A 183 11.96 2.90 -14.30
N VAL A 184 13.10 3.57 -14.27
CA VAL A 184 14.37 3.09 -14.86
C VAL A 184 14.79 1.70 -14.38
N PRO A 185 14.82 1.38 -13.06
CA PRO A 185 15.21 0.03 -12.62
C PRO A 185 14.31 -1.07 -13.19
N PHE A 186 13.00 -0.80 -13.29
CA PHE A 186 12.04 -1.77 -13.85
C PHE A 186 12.26 -1.99 -15.33
N LEU A 187 12.45 -0.93 -16.12
CA LEU A 187 12.70 -1.05 -17.55
C LEU A 187 13.97 -1.87 -17.84
N ILE A 188 15.04 -1.66 -17.05
CA ILE A 188 16.27 -2.44 -17.16
C ILE A 188 15.99 -3.92 -16.86
N LEU A 189 15.35 -4.23 -15.72
CA LEU A 189 15.07 -5.60 -15.31
C LEU A 189 14.09 -6.31 -16.26
N ILE A 190 13.09 -5.61 -16.77
CA ILE A 190 12.15 -6.11 -17.77
C ILE A 190 12.90 -6.43 -19.07
N GLY A 191 13.72 -5.51 -19.56
CA GLY A 191 14.53 -5.72 -20.77
C GLY A 191 15.47 -6.93 -20.64
N MET A 192 16.18 -7.02 -19.50
CA MET A 192 17.05 -8.18 -19.23
C MET A 192 16.23 -9.49 -19.13
N SER A 193 15.06 -9.48 -18.53
CA SER A 193 14.22 -10.67 -18.45
C SER A 193 13.73 -11.12 -19.82
N VAL A 194 13.31 -10.20 -20.70
CA VAL A 194 12.88 -10.51 -22.07
C VAL A 194 14.03 -11.09 -22.89
N VAL A 195 15.20 -10.45 -22.87
CA VAL A 195 16.40 -10.96 -23.55
C VAL A 195 16.81 -12.32 -23.00
N GLY A 196 16.74 -12.50 -21.68
CA GLY A 196 17.03 -13.78 -21.03
C GLY A 196 16.09 -14.91 -21.47
N ILE A 197 14.78 -14.63 -21.60
CA ILE A 197 13.81 -15.60 -22.12
C ILE A 197 14.17 -16.01 -23.54
N ILE A 198 14.42 -15.04 -24.43
CA ILE A 198 14.78 -15.30 -25.84
C ILE A 198 16.03 -16.18 -25.89
N LYS A 199 17.09 -15.82 -25.13
CA LYS A 199 18.34 -16.59 -25.08
C LYS A 199 18.13 -18.02 -24.59
N CYS A 200 17.35 -18.22 -23.52
CA CYS A 200 17.02 -19.55 -23.02
C CYS A 200 16.26 -20.40 -24.04
N ILE A 201 15.34 -19.80 -24.81
CA ILE A 201 14.61 -20.49 -25.87
C ILE A 201 15.58 -20.92 -26.98
N LEU A 202 16.50 -20.04 -27.43
CA LEU A 202 17.51 -20.35 -28.42
C LEU A 202 18.41 -21.50 -27.98
N ILE A 203 18.89 -21.48 -26.70
CA ILE A 203 19.69 -22.59 -26.13
C ILE A 203 18.90 -23.91 -26.16
N MET A 204 17.61 -23.88 -25.82
CA MET A 204 16.76 -25.09 -25.89
C MET A 204 16.62 -25.64 -27.30
N LEU A 205 16.47 -24.75 -28.30
CA LEU A 205 16.35 -25.15 -29.72
C LEU A 205 17.65 -25.73 -30.28
N GLU A 206 18.79 -25.15 -29.91
CA GLU A 206 20.12 -25.59 -30.35
C GLU A 206 20.56 -26.88 -29.65
N SER A 207 20.36 -26.99 -28.36
CA SER A 207 20.83 -28.13 -27.58
C SER A 207 19.87 -29.31 -27.53
N GLY A 208 18.60 -29.12 -27.88
CA GLY A 208 17.53 -30.10 -27.69
C GLY A 208 17.22 -30.41 -26.21
N SER A 209 17.81 -29.65 -25.27
CA SER A 209 17.68 -29.86 -23.82
C SER A 209 16.61 -28.96 -23.22
N PHE A 210 15.72 -29.55 -22.43
CA PHE A 210 14.70 -28.80 -21.67
C PHE A 210 15.24 -28.22 -20.35
N GLY A 211 16.54 -28.27 -20.07
CA GLY A 211 17.13 -27.72 -18.86
C GLY A 211 16.74 -26.26 -18.54
N PRO A 212 16.79 -25.34 -19.51
CA PRO A 212 16.46 -23.93 -19.29
C PRO A 212 14.98 -23.63 -19.00
N ILE A 213 14.08 -24.60 -19.13
CA ILE A 213 12.62 -24.38 -18.94
C ILE A 213 12.27 -23.82 -17.53
N VAL A 214 13.00 -24.25 -16.51
CA VAL A 214 12.82 -23.75 -15.13
C VAL A 214 13.22 -22.29 -15.04
N VAL A 215 14.27 -21.89 -15.73
CA VAL A 215 14.73 -20.50 -15.79
C VAL A 215 13.70 -19.62 -16.52
N ILE A 216 13.18 -20.11 -17.63
CA ILE A 216 12.10 -19.43 -18.37
C ILE A 216 10.88 -19.23 -17.47
N PHE A 217 10.47 -20.26 -16.74
CA PHE A 217 9.35 -20.16 -15.77
C PHE A 217 9.57 -19.00 -14.79
N TRP A 218 10.76 -18.92 -14.18
CA TRP A 218 11.07 -17.85 -13.22
C TRP A 218 11.20 -16.48 -13.86
N LEU A 219 11.78 -16.40 -15.08
CA LEU A 219 11.86 -15.14 -15.83
C LEU A 219 10.46 -14.61 -16.17
N VAL A 220 9.56 -15.48 -16.63
CA VAL A 220 8.17 -15.10 -16.95
C VAL A 220 7.41 -14.67 -15.69
N TYR A 221 7.56 -15.41 -14.60
CA TYR A 221 6.91 -15.07 -13.32
C TYR A 221 7.40 -13.71 -12.79
N ASN A 222 8.72 -13.47 -12.80
CA ASN A 222 9.29 -12.19 -12.37
C ASN A 222 8.90 -11.06 -13.31
N LEU A 223 8.91 -11.30 -14.65
CA LEU A 223 8.48 -10.33 -15.65
C LEU A 223 7.04 -9.87 -15.41
N TYR A 224 6.14 -10.81 -15.13
CA TYR A 224 4.75 -10.49 -14.75
C TYR A 224 4.69 -9.55 -13.54
N LEU A 225 5.43 -9.83 -12.47
CA LEU A 225 5.45 -9.01 -11.28
C LEU A 225 6.09 -7.63 -11.51
N LEU A 226 7.17 -7.56 -12.31
CA LEU A 226 7.86 -6.30 -12.64
C LEU A 226 6.99 -5.39 -13.51
N VAL A 227 6.27 -5.95 -14.48
CA VAL A 227 5.33 -5.19 -15.32
C VAL A 227 4.19 -4.63 -14.46
N LEU A 228 3.61 -5.44 -13.57
CA LEU A 228 2.59 -4.94 -12.65
C LEU A 228 3.13 -3.86 -11.71
N ALA A 229 4.34 -4.04 -11.17
CA ALA A 229 4.99 -3.03 -10.35
C ALA A 229 5.20 -1.71 -11.11
N LEU A 230 5.58 -1.78 -12.39
CA LEU A 230 5.76 -0.60 -13.24
C LEU A 230 4.46 0.19 -13.43
N PHE A 231 3.30 -0.48 -13.56
CA PHE A 231 2.01 0.21 -13.60
C PHE A 231 1.73 1.02 -12.32
N PHE A 232 2.21 0.54 -11.16
CA PHE A 232 2.07 1.27 -9.90
C PHE A 232 3.07 2.42 -9.75
N VAL A 233 4.22 2.36 -10.40
CA VAL A 233 5.20 3.47 -10.43
C VAL A 233 4.61 4.69 -11.13
N ASP A 234 3.98 4.46 -12.28
CA ASP A 234 3.40 5.57 -13.06
C ASP A 234 2.15 6.15 -12.38
N GLY A 235 1.50 5.35 -11.52
CA GLY A 235 0.37 5.76 -10.68
C GLY A 235 -0.80 6.31 -11.52
N ARG A 236 -2.02 6.13 -11.04
CA ARG A 236 -3.11 6.97 -11.54
C ARG A 236 -2.87 8.38 -10.99
N SER A 237 -2.80 9.37 -11.87
CA SER A 237 -2.90 10.76 -11.45
C SER A 237 -4.19 10.88 -10.63
N SER A 238 -4.07 10.95 -9.31
CA SER A 238 -5.23 11.23 -8.46
C SER A 238 -5.67 12.64 -8.81
N CYS A 239 -6.78 12.76 -9.51
CA CYS A 239 -7.39 14.07 -9.77
C CYS A 239 -8.00 14.66 -8.48
N ARG A 240 -7.97 13.90 -7.39
CA ARG A 240 -8.53 14.28 -6.09
C ARG A 240 -7.43 14.83 -5.19
N ARG A 241 -7.70 15.99 -4.59
CA ARG A 241 -6.79 16.63 -3.63
C ARG A 241 -6.89 16.01 -2.24
N SER A 242 -8.10 15.58 -1.84
CA SER A 242 -8.39 15.00 -0.53
C SER A 242 -8.95 13.59 -0.67
N GLU A 243 -8.69 12.76 0.33
CA GLU A 243 -9.25 11.42 0.44
C GLU A 243 -10.74 11.50 0.75
N ARG A 244 -11.54 10.61 0.15
CA ARG A 244 -12.97 10.54 0.41
C ARG A 244 -13.29 9.40 1.36
N VAL A 245 -14.05 9.72 2.38
CA VAL A 245 -14.55 8.79 3.38
C VAL A 245 -16.01 8.48 3.09
N ARG A 246 -16.41 7.23 3.14
CA ARG A 246 -17.82 6.84 3.05
C ARG A 246 -18.54 7.27 4.32
N VAL A 247 -19.56 8.12 4.20
CA VAL A 247 -20.24 8.68 5.36
C VAL A 247 -21.65 8.15 5.56
N GLN A 248 -22.43 7.94 4.52
CA GLN A 248 -23.82 7.43 4.55
C GLN A 248 -24.73 8.11 5.59
N VAL A 249 -24.77 9.42 5.57
CA VAL A 249 -25.59 10.22 6.49
C VAL A 249 -26.69 10.97 5.73
N PRO A 250 -27.89 11.17 6.31
CA PRO A 250 -28.90 12.01 5.72
C PRO A 250 -28.41 13.45 5.64
N CYS A 251 -28.82 14.14 4.59
CA CYS A 251 -28.49 15.55 4.39
C CYS A 251 -29.62 16.28 3.68
N HIS A 252 -29.66 17.59 3.86
CA HIS A 252 -30.56 18.49 3.16
C HIS A 252 -29.76 19.35 2.21
N VAL A 253 -30.24 19.47 0.99
CA VAL A 253 -29.62 20.29 -0.06
C VAL A 253 -30.58 21.43 -0.34
N ARG A 254 -30.19 22.69 -0.07
CA ARG A 254 -30.96 23.87 -0.33
C ARG A 254 -30.45 24.59 -1.58
N TYR A 255 -31.34 24.79 -2.54
CA TYR A 255 -31.03 25.46 -3.79
C TYR A 255 -32.19 26.28 -4.27
N ARG A 256 -31.98 27.59 -4.52
CA ARG A 256 -33.01 28.57 -5.00
C ARG A 256 -34.30 28.57 -4.16
N GLY A 257 -34.18 28.33 -2.86
CA GLY A 257 -35.33 28.31 -1.94
C GLY A 257 -36.09 26.98 -1.86
N GLU A 258 -35.67 25.99 -2.62
CA GLU A 258 -36.17 24.60 -2.50
C GLU A 258 -35.23 23.79 -1.62
N GLU A 259 -35.81 22.98 -0.74
CA GLU A 259 -35.08 22.04 0.12
C GLU A 259 -35.32 20.61 -0.34
N MET A 260 -34.24 19.87 -0.57
CA MET A 260 -34.26 18.49 -1.06
C MET A 260 -33.61 17.58 -0.06
N GLU A 261 -34.28 16.49 0.27
CA GLU A 261 -33.70 15.43 1.09
C GLU A 261 -32.77 14.56 0.25
N GLY A 262 -31.57 14.26 0.78
CA GLY A 262 -30.59 13.42 0.17
C GLY A 262 -29.78 12.61 1.17
N PHE A 263 -28.87 11.81 0.63
CA PHE A 263 -27.90 11.05 1.42
C PHE A 263 -26.48 11.40 0.96
N ALA A 264 -25.65 11.87 1.87
CA ALA A 264 -24.23 11.99 1.64
C ALA A 264 -23.61 10.59 1.62
N VAL A 265 -23.10 10.16 0.47
CA VAL A 265 -22.53 8.83 0.23
C VAL A 265 -21.06 8.81 0.60
N ASP A 266 -20.34 9.83 0.17
CA ASP A 266 -18.95 10.07 0.54
C ASP A 266 -18.70 11.56 0.78
N ALA A 267 -17.73 11.85 1.64
CA ALA A 267 -17.30 13.20 1.96
C ALA A 267 -15.78 13.28 2.02
N SER A 268 -15.25 14.46 1.81
CA SER A 268 -13.83 14.81 1.97
C SER A 268 -13.72 16.25 2.46
N GLU A 269 -12.52 16.70 2.81
CA GLU A 269 -12.30 18.11 3.22
C GLU A 269 -12.66 19.12 2.13
N GLU A 270 -12.74 18.70 0.85
CA GLU A 270 -13.03 19.57 -0.29
C GLU A 270 -14.38 19.31 -0.98
N GLY A 271 -15.17 18.31 -0.54
CA GLY A 271 -16.42 18.04 -1.22
C GLY A 271 -17.23 16.85 -0.72
N PHE A 272 -18.49 16.84 -1.16
CA PHE A 272 -19.48 15.80 -0.87
C PHE A 272 -19.95 15.10 -2.15
N ALA A 273 -20.22 13.79 -2.05
CA ALA A 273 -21.06 13.11 -3.02
C ALA A 273 -22.43 12.82 -2.37
N ILE A 274 -23.48 13.41 -2.93
CA ILE A 274 -24.83 13.32 -2.41
C ILE A 274 -25.72 12.61 -3.43
N ARG A 275 -26.54 11.71 -2.93
CA ARG A 275 -27.53 11.00 -3.71
C ARG A 275 -28.91 11.60 -3.46
N LEU A 276 -29.60 12.00 -4.53
CA LEU A 276 -30.95 12.54 -4.50
C LEU A 276 -31.92 11.56 -5.17
N LYS A 277 -33.13 11.44 -4.63
CA LYS A 277 -34.21 10.62 -5.20
C LYS A 277 -34.77 11.19 -6.49
N GLN A 278 -34.80 12.50 -6.59
CA GLN A 278 -35.30 13.20 -7.76
C GLN A 278 -34.18 13.96 -8.44
N PRO A 279 -34.16 14.03 -9.79
CA PRO A 279 -33.19 14.83 -10.51
C PRO A 279 -33.39 16.31 -10.26
N CYS A 280 -32.31 17.02 -9.95
CA CYS A 280 -32.30 18.48 -9.86
C CYS A 280 -31.27 19.06 -10.81
N TYR A 281 -31.60 20.15 -11.47
CA TYR A 281 -30.66 20.89 -12.30
C TYR A 281 -30.00 21.98 -11.47
N PHE A 282 -28.72 21.79 -11.18
CA PHE A 282 -27.87 22.79 -10.51
C PHE A 282 -27.06 23.57 -11.54
N ASP A 283 -27.04 24.87 -11.43
CA ASP A 283 -26.13 25.71 -12.21
C ASP A 283 -24.70 25.55 -11.65
N ARG A 284 -23.70 25.45 -12.54
CA ARG A 284 -22.33 25.18 -12.13
C ARG A 284 -21.69 26.28 -11.30
N ASP A 285 -22.13 27.51 -11.53
CA ASP A 285 -21.55 28.69 -10.89
C ASP A 285 -22.36 29.16 -9.67
N GLU A 286 -23.50 28.53 -9.40
CA GLU A 286 -24.32 28.86 -8.24
C GLU A 286 -23.97 28.05 -7.02
N LYS A 287 -24.01 28.71 -5.87
CA LYS A 287 -23.77 28.06 -4.57
C LYS A 287 -25.01 27.29 -4.14
N VAL A 288 -24.77 26.08 -3.67
CA VAL A 288 -25.74 25.19 -3.08
C VAL A 288 -25.38 25.03 -1.61
N GLU A 289 -26.34 25.21 -0.72
CA GLU A 289 -26.18 24.98 0.71
C GLU A 289 -26.41 23.50 1.00
N ILE A 290 -25.48 22.86 1.70
CA ILE A 290 -25.55 21.46 2.09
C ILE A 290 -25.50 21.39 3.61
N LEU A 291 -26.59 20.90 4.18
CA LEU A 291 -26.76 20.70 5.61
C LEU A 291 -26.72 19.20 5.90
N VAL A 292 -25.73 18.76 6.65
CA VAL A 292 -25.68 17.42 7.23
C VAL A 292 -26.05 17.55 8.68
N ASP A 293 -27.25 17.14 9.02
CA ASP A 293 -27.77 17.23 10.37
C ASP A 293 -28.22 15.83 10.82
N SER A 294 -27.41 15.22 11.66
CA SER A 294 -27.71 13.95 12.32
C SER A 294 -27.55 14.11 13.83
N GLN A 295 -27.94 13.10 14.60
CA GLN A 295 -27.82 13.14 16.08
C GLN A 295 -26.38 13.40 16.55
N GLU A 296 -25.36 13.08 15.74
CA GLU A 296 -23.95 13.14 16.10
C GLU A 296 -23.18 14.21 15.32
N TYR A 297 -23.67 14.64 14.14
CA TYR A 297 -22.92 15.54 13.25
C TYR A 297 -23.81 16.67 12.74
N HIS A 298 -23.29 17.87 12.83
CA HIS A 298 -23.92 19.06 12.28
C HIS A 298 -22.92 19.82 11.41
N VAL A 299 -23.08 19.74 10.08
CA VAL A 299 -22.17 20.37 9.11
C VAL A 299 -22.99 21.21 8.16
N ASP A 300 -22.67 22.50 8.05
CA ASP A 300 -23.30 23.44 7.13
C ASP A 300 -22.23 24.01 6.19
N VAL A 301 -22.37 23.76 4.89
CA VAL A 301 -21.39 24.19 3.90
C VAL A 301 -22.05 24.71 2.64
N PHE A 302 -21.41 25.69 2.00
CA PHE A 302 -21.73 26.11 0.64
C PHE A 302 -20.83 25.40 -0.37
N ALA A 303 -21.42 24.87 -1.42
CA ALA A 303 -20.72 24.08 -2.41
C ALA A 303 -21.23 24.37 -3.82
N THR A 304 -20.46 24.03 -4.83
CA THR A 304 -20.84 24.08 -6.24
C THR A 304 -20.85 22.68 -6.84
N VAL A 305 -21.79 22.41 -7.77
CA VAL A 305 -21.86 21.12 -8.45
C VAL A 305 -20.70 20.97 -9.44
N VAL A 306 -19.99 19.82 -9.36
CA VAL A 306 -18.85 19.50 -10.25
C VAL A 306 -19.22 18.41 -11.25
N TYR A 307 -19.95 17.39 -10.77
CA TYR A 307 -20.25 16.22 -11.59
C TYR A 307 -21.57 15.59 -11.18
N VAL A 308 -22.30 15.08 -12.17
CA VAL A 308 -23.57 14.37 -11.98
C VAL A 308 -23.49 13.02 -12.66
N LYS A 309 -23.93 11.99 -11.97
CA LYS A 309 -23.99 10.62 -12.48
C LYS A 309 -25.35 10.01 -12.12
N GLN A 310 -25.99 9.37 -13.08
CA GLN A 310 -27.16 8.54 -12.82
C GLN A 310 -26.73 7.12 -12.48
N GLU A 311 -27.17 6.61 -11.34
CA GLU A 311 -26.97 5.22 -10.92
C GLU A 311 -28.34 4.57 -10.66
N GLN A 312 -28.71 3.65 -11.54
CA GLN A 312 -30.02 2.96 -11.50
C GLN A 312 -31.20 3.95 -11.52
N ALA A 313 -31.91 4.13 -10.40
CA ALA A 313 -33.06 5.02 -10.25
C ALA A 313 -32.74 6.32 -9.48
N GLU A 314 -31.49 6.52 -9.05
CA GLU A 314 -31.06 7.65 -8.23
C GLU A 314 -30.02 8.48 -8.94
N TRP A 315 -29.90 9.74 -8.54
CA TRP A 315 -28.96 10.70 -9.11
C TRP A 315 -27.91 11.06 -8.08
N GLN A 316 -26.62 10.78 -8.40
CA GLN A 316 -25.51 11.14 -7.56
C GLN A 316 -24.83 12.40 -8.06
N TYR A 317 -24.77 13.40 -7.20
CA TYR A 317 -24.15 14.69 -7.43
C TYR A 317 -22.85 14.78 -6.64
N SER A 318 -21.79 15.27 -7.29
CA SER A 318 -20.53 15.58 -6.62
C SER A 318 -20.41 17.08 -6.49
N PHE A 319 -20.28 17.55 -5.26
CA PHE A 319 -20.16 18.94 -4.90
C PHE A 319 -18.73 19.25 -4.45
N HIS A 320 -18.25 20.44 -4.81
CA HIS A 320 -17.01 21.01 -4.31
C HIS A 320 -17.34 22.09 -3.28
N ILE A 321 -16.81 21.96 -2.08
CA ILE A 321 -17.03 22.94 -1.01
C ILE A 321 -16.34 24.23 -1.38
N THR A 322 -17.06 25.32 -1.34
CA THR A 322 -16.57 26.68 -1.60
C THR A 322 -16.45 27.50 -0.33
N ASP A 323 -17.27 27.20 0.68
CA ASP A 323 -17.27 27.87 1.98
C ASP A 323 -17.76 26.90 3.05
N LEU A 324 -17.12 26.91 4.21
CA LEU A 324 -17.40 25.98 5.31
C LEU A 324 -18.35 26.56 6.37
N ASN A 325 -18.82 27.78 6.18
CA ASN A 325 -19.75 28.47 7.08
C ASN A 325 -19.40 28.35 8.59
N GLY A 326 -18.10 28.27 8.91
CA GLY A 326 -17.58 28.10 10.27
C GLY A 326 -17.62 26.67 10.83
N THR A 327 -18.10 25.67 10.06
CA THR A 327 -18.27 24.27 10.51
C THR A 327 -17.11 23.35 10.11
N TYR A 328 -15.87 23.87 10.11
CA TYR A 328 -14.68 23.09 9.72
C TYR A 328 -14.37 21.97 10.71
N GLU A 329 -14.47 22.24 12.03
CA GLU A 329 -14.20 21.23 13.05
C GLU A 329 -15.24 20.11 13.02
N GLU A 330 -16.50 20.44 12.78
CA GLU A 330 -17.59 19.48 12.64
C GLU A 330 -17.41 18.60 11.38
N LEU A 331 -16.95 19.21 10.27
CA LEU A 331 -16.60 18.47 9.07
C LEU A 331 -15.46 17.47 9.33
N LEU A 332 -14.41 17.90 10.04
CA LEU A 332 -13.31 17.00 10.42
C LEU A 332 -13.79 15.87 11.32
N THR A 333 -14.68 16.19 12.28
CA THR A 333 -15.30 15.18 13.13
C THR A 333 -16.11 14.18 12.31
N LEU A 334 -16.93 14.65 11.37
CA LEU A 334 -17.68 13.80 10.45
C LEU A 334 -16.76 12.87 9.63
N LEU A 335 -15.60 13.35 9.22
CA LEU A 335 -14.66 12.58 8.37
C LEU A 335 -13.80 11.59 9.16
N TYR A 336 -13.33 11.97 10.35
CA TYR A 336 -12.22 11.26 11.01
C TYR A 336 -12.59 10.65 12.37
N ASP A 337 -13.63 11.13 13.03
CA ASP A 337 -14.06 10.59 14.35
C ASP A 337 -15.06 9.42 14.21
N ARG A 338 -15.38 9.05 12.99
CA ARG A 338 -16.22 7.87 12.75
C ARG A 338 -15.42 6.60 13.01
N VAL A 339 -15.85 5.84 13.97
CA VAL A 339 -15.52 4.41 14.01
C VAL A 339 -16.03 3.80 12.70
N PRO A 340 -15.16 3.25 11.83
CA PRO A 340 -15.65 2.54 10.68
C PRO A 340 -16.51 1.40 11.20
N THR A 341 -17.82 1.49 11.00
CA THR A 341 -18.71 0.35 11.19
C THR A 341 -18.19 -0.72 10.27
N VAL A 342 -17.49 -1.69 10.83
CA VAL A 342 -17.16 -2.92 10.12
C VAL A 342 -18.51 -3.45 9.66
N PRO A 343 -18.73 -3.70 8.35
CA PRO A 343 -19.95 -4.36 7.92
C PRO A 343 -20.00 -5.67 8.71
N THR A 344 -20.95 -5.78 9.62
CA THR A 344 -21.33 -7.06 10.16
C THR A 344 -21.96 -7.80 9.01
N GLU A 345 -21.17 -8.78 8.44
CA GLU A 345 -21.41 -9.69 7.32
C GLU A 345 -21.33 -9.12 5.90
#